data_011dcce4f2ffec3f82ecda62b44fcd24
#
_entry.id   011dcce4f2ffec3f82ecda62b44fcd24
#
_cell.length_a   1.000
_cell.length_b   1.000
_cell.length_c   1.000
_cell.angle_alpha   90.00
_cell.angle_beta   90.00
_cell.angle_gamma   90.00
#
_symmetry.space_group_name_H-M   'P 1'
#
loop_
_entity.id
_entity.type
_entity.pdbx_description
1 polymer ?
#
loop_
_entity_poly.entity_id
_entity_poly.type
_entity_poly.pdbx_seq_one_letter_code
_entity_poly.pdbx_strand_id
1 'polypeptide(L)'
;MRAQDAGFSIGVPNGWRRATDGAAVCLIDPAGRRAVAVAAAAPEDPDRMAYWQREENDLLHGAGPTGYQRVDISPALYRKGGADWEYRYDADGVRWHVLRRAFAAGNGKAFVISWTTPDDEWDRNQRDFRTIMQSFESR
;
A
#
# COMPACT_ATOMS: atom_id res chain seq x y z
N MET A 1 -0.99 13.24 12.82
CA MET A 1 0.18 13.76 12.05
C MET A 1 -0.11 13.64 10.57
N ARG A 2 0.22 14.67 9.81
CA ARG A 2 0.10 14.59 8.36
C ARG A 2 1.47 14.58 7.72
N ALA A 3 1.70 13.60 6.86
CA ALA A 3 2.89 13.55 6.03
C ALA A 3 2.56 14.16 4.67
N GLN A 4 3.45 15.00 4.18
CA GLN A 4 3.26 15.69 2.90
C GLN A 4 4.45 15.42 1.99
N ASP A 5 4.16 15.31 0.70
CA ASP A 5 5.15 15.27 -0.35
C ASP A 5 4.64 16.10 -1.54
N ALA A 6 5.43 16.18 -2.62
CA ALA A 6 5.13 17.07 -3.74
C ALA A 6 3.75 16.81 -4.36
N GLY A 7 3.26 15.58 -4.35
CA GLY A 7 2.02 15.23 -5.02
C GLY A 7 0.86 14.87 -4.10
N PHE A 8 1.07 14.77 -2.78
CA PHE A 8 0.04 14.24 -1.89
C PHE A 8 0.26 14.62 -0.44
N SER A 9 -0.78 14.40 0.38
CA SER A 9 -0.66 14.35 1.83
C SER A 9 -1.46 13.18 2.38
N ILE A 10 -1.04 12.66 3.54
CA ILE A 10 -1.70 11.53 4.19
C ILE A 10 -1.55 11.67 5.70
N GLY A 11 -2.59 11.32 6.45
CA GLY A 11 -2.57 11.37 7.91
C GLY A 11 -2.32 10.02 8.52
N VAL A 12 -1.44 9.97 9.52
CA VAL A 12 -1.15 8.76 10.29
C VAL A 12 -1.19 9.10 11.78
N PRO A 13 -1.31 8.12 12.68
CA PRO A 13 -1.23 8.38 14.11
C PRO A 13 0.07 9.09 14.50
N ASN A 14 0.03 9.83 15.59
CA ASN A 14 1.21 10.54 16.08
C ASN A 14 2.31 9.54 16.46
N GLY A 15 3.56 9.97 16.28
CA GLY A 15 4.71 9.17 16.67
C GLY A 15 5.25 8.24 15.59
N TRP A 16 4.58 8.14 14.45
CA TRP A 16 5.10 7.36 13.32
C TRP A 16 6.27 8.11 12.69
N ARG A 17 7.31 7.37 12.32
CA ARG A 17 8.49 7.96 11.68
C ARG A 17 8.40 7.85 10.17
N ARG A 18 9.01 8.82 9.51
CA ARG A 18 9.06 8.86 8.05
C ARG A 18 10.39 8.30 7.56
N ALA A 19 10.32 7.49 6.51
CA ALA A 19 11.47 6.99 5.79
C ALA A 19 11.19 7.07 4.29
N THR A 20 12.23 7.04 3.46
CA THR A 20 12.07 6.97 2.02
C THR A 20 12.65 5.66 1.53
N ASP A 21 11.99 5.06 0.53
CA ASP A 21 12.46 3.85 -0.13
C ASP A 21 12.28 4.08 -1.63
N GLY A 22 13.36 4.47 -2.31
CA GLY A 22 13.27 4.90 -3.70
C GLY A 22 12.34 6.10 -3.84
N ALA A 23 11.32 5.96 -4.67
CA ALA A 23 10.31 7.00 -4.88
C ALA A 23 9.17 6.94 -3.87
N ALA A 24 9.14 5.95 -2.99
CA ALA A 24 8.06 5.79 -2.03
C ALA A 24 8.37 6.52 -0.73
N VAL A 25 7.33 7.10 -0.13
CA VAL A 25 7.36 7.64 1.23
C VAL A 25 6.75 6.60 2.15
N CYS A 26 7.52 6.19 3.16
CA CYS A 26 7.08 5.19 4.14
C CYS A 26 6.85 5.84 5.49
N LEU A 27 5.77 5.47 6.16
CA LEU A 27 5.43 5.91 7.50
C LEU A 27 5.29 4.66 8.36
N ILE A 28 6.10 4.57 9.41
CA ILE A 28 6.28 3.34 10.18
C ILE A 28 5.94 3.64 11.63
N ASP A 29 5.12 2.79 12.26
CA ASP A 29 4.74 2.98 13.64
C ASP A 29 5.93 2.83 14.59
N PRO A 30 5.82 3.31 15.84
CA PRO A 30 6.96 3.28 16.77
C PRO A 30 7.50 1.88 17.06
N ALA A 31 6.63 0.86 17.01
CA ALA A 31 7.03 -0.52 17.25
C ALA A 31 7.64 -1.19 16.00
N GLY A 32 7.57 -0.53 14.83
CA GLY A 32 8.08 -1.10 13.58
C GLY A 32 7.23 -2.25 13.05
N ARG A 33 5.95 -2.33 13.42
CA ARG A 33 5.08 -3.44 13.04
C ARG A 33 4.04 -3.04 11.99
N ARG A 34 3.70 -1.77 11.88
CA ARG A 34 2.74 -1.28 10.88
C ARG A 34 3.41 -0.26 10.00
N ALA A 35 3.13 -0.31 8.72
CA ALA A 35 3.70 0.64 7.78
C ALA A 35 2.71 0.98 6.69
N VAL A 36 2.69 2.24 6.28
CA VAL A 36 2.02 2.68 5.08
C VAL A 36 3.06 3.31 4.15
N ALA A 37 3.00 2.95 2.88
CA ALA A 37 3.90 3.51 1.87
C ALA A 37 3.06 4.12 0.75
N VAL A 38 3.49 5.28 0.26
CA VAL A 38 2.81 5.97 -0.84
C VAL A 38 3.83 6.26 -1.93
N ALA A 39 3.49 5.89 -3.15
CA ALA A 39 4.31 6.18 -4.33
C ALA A 39 3.42 6.63 -5.48
N ALA A 40 3.98 7.50 -6.34
CA ALA A 40 3.31 7.83 -7.58
C ALA A 40 3.30 6.62 -8.50
N ALA A 41 2.22 6.42 -9.25
CA ALA A 41 2.09 5.34 -10.21
C ALA A 41 1.95 5.92 -11.61
N ALA A 42 2.16 5.08 -12.63
CA ALA A 42 1.98 5.50 -14.01
C ALA A 42 0.49 5.73 -14.28
N PRO A 43 0.08 6.95 -14.66
CA PRO A 43 -1.33 7.25 -14.85
C PRO A 43 -1.94 6.64 -16.11
N GLU A 44 -1.10 6.23 -17.06
CA GLU A 44 -1.53 5.75 -18.36
C GLU A 44 -1.97 4.28 -18.38
N ASP A 45 -1.90 3.57 -17.26
CA ASP A 45 -2.41 2.19 -17.21
C ASP A 45 -3.80 2.18 -16.56
N PRO A 46 -4.87 2.22 -17.39
CA PRO A 46 -6.23 2.28 -16.86
C PRO A 46 -6.71 0.94 -16.28
N ASP A 47 -6.09 -0.16 -16.67
CA ASP A 47 -6.48 -1.49 -16.16
C ASP A 47 -5.60 -1.85 -14.97
N ARG A 48 -6.04 -1.45 -13.80
CA ARG A 48 -5.28 -1.68 -12.57
C ARG A 48 -5.31 -3.12 -12.10
N MET A 49 -6.32 -3.90 -12.52
CA MET A 49 -6.33 -5.34 -12.27
C MET A 49 -5.19 -6.01 -13.03
N ALA A 50 -5.05 -5.70 -14.33
CA ALA A 50 -3.95 -6.22 -15.14
C ALA A 50 -2.60 -5.73 -14.62
N TYR A 51 -2.52 -4.48 -14.16
CA TYR A 51 -1.31 -3.94 -13.55
C TYR A 51 -0.84 -4.81 -12.38
N TRP A 52 -1.76 -5.13 -11.44
CA TRP A 52 -1.40 -5.97 -10.30
C TRP A 52 -1.07 -7.41 -10.69
N GLN A 53 -1.75 -7.95 -11.71
CA GLN A 53 -1.43 -9.29 -12.20
C GLN A 53 -0.02 -9.35 -12.77
N ARG A 54 0.40 -8.33 -13.49
CA ARG A 54 1.78 -8.24 -13.99
C ARG A 54 2.78 -8.08 -12.85
N GLU A 55 2.47 -7.23 -11.86
CA GLU A 55 3.35 -7.03 -10.72
C GLU A 55 3.51 -8.30 -9.89
N GLU A 56 2.44 -9.04 -9.69
CA GLU A 56 2.52 -10.33 -9.00
C GLU A 56 3.38 -11.30 -9.81
N ASN A 57 3.16 -11.38 -11.10
CA ASN A 57 3.94 -12.26 -11.96
C ASN A 57 5.43 -11.94 -11.91
N ASP A 58 5.78 -10.65 -11.94
CA ASP A 58 7.16 -10.21 -11.82
C ASP A 58 7.75 -10.56 -10.45
N LEU A 59 6.98 -10.40 -9.38
CA LEU A 59 7.41 -10.76 -8.04
C LEU A 59 7.75 -12.25 -7.94
N LEU A 60 6.97 -13.10 -8.57
CA LEU A 60 7.12 -14.56 -8.51
C LEU A 60 8.13 -15.11 -9.52
N HIS A 61 8.58 -14.32 -10.48
CA HIS A 61 9.52 -14.76 -11.52
C HIS A 61 10.95 -14.92 -11.04
N GLY A 62 11.30 -14.29 -9.95
CA GLY A 62 12.62 -14.41 -9.36
C GLY A 62 12.60 -15.33 -8.15
N ALA A 63 13.43 -15.01 -7.15
CA ALA A 63 13.44 -15.76 -5.90
C ALA A 63 12.16 -15.60 -5.11
N GLY A 64 11.35 -14.59 -5.38
CA GLY A 64 10.09 -14.35 -4.72
C GLY A 64 10.16 -14.26 -3.19
N PRO A 65 9.15 -13.70 -2.53
CA PRO A 65 9.13 -13.74 -1.08
C PRO A 65 8.80 -15.16 -0.58
N THR A 66 9.44 -15.54 0.52
CA THR A 66 9.20 -16.84 1.15
C THR A 66 7.75 -16.90 1.63
N GLY A 67 7.10 -18.05 1.40
CA GLY A 67 5.74 -18.28 1.90
C GLY A 67 4.68 -17.39 1.27
N TYR A 68 4.93 -16.86 0.06
CA TYR A 68 3.97 -16.03 -0.63
C TYR A 68 2.62 -16.72 -0.80
N GLN A 69 1.56 -16.00 -0.45
CA GLN A 69 0.17 -16.44 -0.63
C GLN A 69 -0.67 -15.26 -1.07
N ARG A 70 -1.23 -15.34 -2.28
CA ARG A 70 -2.22 -14.35 -2.70
C ARG A 70 -3.49 -14.53 -1.88
N VAL A 71 -4.02 -13.43 -1.34
CA VAL A 71 -5.36 -13.40 -0.77
C VAL A 71 -6.36 -13.03 -1.87
N ASP A 72 -6.11 -11.92 -2.56
CA ASP A 72 -7.02 -11.46 -3.60
C ASP A 72 -6.38 -10.39 -4.49
N ILE A 73 -6.85 -10.30 -5.72
CA ILE A 73 -6.67 -9.13 -6.59
C ILE A 73 -8.08 -8.75 -7.04
N SER A 74 -8.54 -7.56 -6.67
CA SER A 74 -9.93 -7.18 -6.85
C SER A 74 -10.09 -5.68 -7.12
N PRO A 75 -11.19 -5.26 -7.76
CA PRO A 75 -11.47 -3.83 -7.91
C PRO A 75 -11.66 -3.16 -6.56
N ALA A 76 -11.28 -1.88 -6.47
CA ALA A 76 -11.45 -1.07 -5.28
C ALA A 76 -12.27 0.18 -5.60
N LEU A 77 -13.32 0.41 -4.80
CA LEU A 77 -14.10 1.64 -4.86
C LEU A 77 -13.38 2.67 -3.99
N TYR A 78 -12.42 3.36 -4.58
CA TYR A 78 -11.61 4.34 -3.88
C TYR A 78 -11.23 5.45 -4.84
N ARG A 79 -11.46 6.71 -4.41
CA ARG A 79 -11.19 7.91 -5.22
C ARG A 79 -11.83 7.80 -6.61
N LYS A 80 -11.04 7.86 -7.68
CA LYS A 80 -11.54 7.79 -9.05
C LYS A 80 -11.49 6.37 -9.63
N GLY A 81 -11.33 5.38 -8.76
CA GLY A 81 -11.29 3.98 -9.13
C GLY A 81 -9.92 3.37 -9.03
N GLY A 82 -9.86 2.12 -8.65
CA GLY A 82 -8.60 1.42 -8.46
C GLY A 82 -8.76 -0.08 -8.37
N ALA A 83 -7.69 -0.73 -7.96
CA ALA A 83 -7.66 -2.16 -7.69
C ALA A 83 -6.72 -2.45 -6.54
N ASP A 84 -7.04 -3.50 -5.81
CA ASP A 84 -6.28 -3.96 -4.66
C ASP A 84 -5.59 -5.28 -4.98
N TRP A 85 -4.38 -5.42 -4.46
CA TRP A 85 -3.65 -6.68 -4.42
C TRP A 85 -3.32 -6.97 -2.96
N GLU A 86 -3.88 -8.05 -2.45
CA GLU A 86 -3.71 -8.45 -1.05
C GLU A 86 -2.98 -9.78 -0.99
N TYR A 87 -1.96 -9.88 -0.13
CA TYR A 87 -1.15 -11.10 -0.03
C TYR A 87 -0.48 -11.20 1.33
N ARG A 88 0.07 -12.40 1.61
CA ARG A 88 0.88 -12.69 2.78
C ARG A 88 2.25 -13.20 2.36
N TYR A 89 3.24 -12.98 3.21
CA TYR A 89 4.57 -13.57 3.01
C TYR A 89 5.31 -13.63 4.34
N ASP A 90 6.42 -14.38 4.37
CA ASP A 90 7.22 -14.54 5.57
C ASP A 90 8.55 -13.81 5.43
N ALA A 91 8.94 -13.07 6.48
CA ALA A 91 10.24 -12.41 6.56
C ALA A 91 10.61 -12.21 8.03
N ASP A 92 11.86 -12.48 8.36
CA ASP A 92 12.42 -12.24 9.70
C ASP A 92 11.59 -12.86 10.83
N GLY A 93 11.06 -14.07 10.59
CA GLY A 93 10.28 -14.79 11.59
C GLY A 93 8.85 -14.27 11.77
N VAL A 94 8.41 -13.38 10.92
CA VAL A 94 7.06 -12.78 10.98
C VAL A 94 6.31 -13.13 9.72
N ARG A 95 5.02 -13.48 9.87
CA ARG A 95 4.14 -13.58 8.72
C ARG A 95 3.49 -12.22 8.50
N TRP A 96 3.83 -11.60 7.38
CA TRP A 96 3.33 -10.27 7.02
C TRP A 96 2.10 -10.36 6.15
N HIS A 97 1.21 -9.39 6.31
CA HIS A 97 0.01 -9.24 5.51
C HIS A 97 0.03 -7.86 4.86
N VAL A 98 -0.16 -7.81 3.56
CA VAL A 98 -0.02 -6.59 2.76
C VAL A 98 -1.26 -6.38 1.93
N LEU A 99 -1.72 -5.12 1.86
CA LEU A 99 -2.69 -4.70 0.86
C LEU A 99 -2.08 -3.52 0.10
N ARG A 100 -2.00 -3.65 -1.21
CA ARG A 100 -1.51 -2.60 -2.10
C ARG A 100 -2.67 -2.12 -2.97
N ARG A 101 -2.92 -0.83 -2.94
CA ARG A 101 -4.01 -0.21 -3.69
C ARG A 101 -3.44 0.73 -4.73
N ALA A 102 -3.70 0.44 -6.02
CA ALA A 102 -3.38 1.33 -7.12
C ALA A 102 -4.67 2.04 -7.52
N PHE A 103 -4.63 3.38 -7.65
CA PHE A 103 -5.85 4.13 -7.91
C PHE A 103 -5.56 5.43 -8.63
N ALA A 104 -6.57 5.91 -9.35
CA ALA A 104 -6.56 7.25 -9.94
C ALA A 104 -7.04 8.26 -8.90
N ALA A 105 -6.33 9.37 -8.79
CA ALA A 105 -6.65 10.42 -7.83
C ALA A 105 -7.30 11.66 -8.47
N GLY A 106 -7.42 11.66 -9.81
CA GLY A 106 -7.89 12.81 -10.57
C GLY A 106 -6.74 13.64 -11.14
N ASN A 107 -7.05 14.53 -12.09
CA ASN A 107 -6.07 15.40 -12.75
C ASN A 107 -4.92 14.64 -13.41
N GLY A 108 -5.19 13.44 -13.92
CA GLY A 108 -4.17 12.60 -14.54
C GLY A 108 -3.17 11.98 -13.57
N LYS A 109 -3.41 12.06 -12.27
CA LYS A 109 -2.51 11.53 -11.25
C LYS A 109 -2.99 10.17 -10.76
N ALA A 110 -2.04 9.29 -10.49
CA ALA A 110 -2.30 7.97 -9.92
C ALA A 110 -1.25 7.65 -8.87
N PHE A 111 -1.66 6.85 -7.89
CA PHE A 111 -0.79 6.49 -6.76
C PHE A 111 -0.96 5.03 -6.41
N VAL A 112 0.03 4.51 -5.69
CA VAL A 112 -0.05 3.22 -5.00
C VAL A 112 0.12 3.48 -3.51
N ILE A 113 -0.83 3.02 -2.70
CA ILE A 113 -0.70 3.02 -1.25
C ILE A 113 -0.59 1.57 -0.80
N SER A 114 0.43 1.25 -0.01
CA SER A 114 0.65 -0.09 0.53
C SER A 114 0.49 -0.04 2.04
N TRP A 115 -0.28 -0.99 2.60
CA TRP A 115 -0.49 -1.16 4.03
C TRP A 115 0.06 -2.53 4.44
N THR A 116 0.91 -2.54 5.45
CA THR A 116 1.58 -3.76 5.92
C THR A 116 1.46 -3.88 7.43
N THR A 117 1.03 -5.04 7.89
CA THR A 117 1.00 -5.40 9.31
C THR A 117 1.39 -6.86 9.47
N PRO A 118 1.77 -7.31 10.68
CA PRO A 118 1.78 -8.74 10.94
C PRO A 118 0.39 -9.34 10.70
N ASP A 119 0.34 -10.57 10.19
CA ASP A 119 -0.92 -11.20 9.80
C ASP A 119 -1.87 -11.37 11.00
N ASP A 120 -1.34 -11.71 12.17
CA ASP A 120 -2.14 -11.88 13.38
C ASP A 120 -2.66 -10.56 13.96
N GLU A 121 -2.22 -9.43 13.42
CA GLU A 121 -2.70 -8.09 13.84
C GLU A 121 -3.54 -7.42 12.75
N TRP A 122 -3.78 -8.11 11.64
CA TRP A 122 -4.46 -7.53 10.48
C TRP A 122 -5.85 -7.00 10.83
N ASP A 123 -6.67 -7.84 11.47
CA ASP A 123 -8.06 -7.49 11.75
C ASP A 123 -8.18 -6.32 12.72
N ARG A 124 -7.37 -6.31 13.78
CA ARG A 124 -7.47 -5.25 14.79
C ARG A 124 -6.96 -3.90 14.28
N ASN A 125 -6.20 -3.89 13.20
CA ASN A 125 -5.66 -2.66 12.63
C ASN A 125 -6.47 -2.12 11.45
N GLN A 126 -7.59 -2.76 11.09
CA GLN A 126 -8.40 -2.34 9.95
C GLN A 126 -9.03 -0.96 10.14
N ARG A 127 -9.39 -0.62 11.36
CA ARG A 127 -9.95 0.70 11.66
C ARG A 127 -8.94 1.80 11.35
N ASP A 128 -7.69 1.63 11.79
CA ASP A 128 -6.63 2.59 11.53
C ASP A 128 -6.33 2.68 10.03
N PHE A 129 -6.32 1.55 9.35
CA PHE A 129 -6.13 1.54 7.91
C PHE A 129 -7.21 2.36 7.19
N ARG A 130 -8.48 2.16 7.55
CA ARG A 130 -9.57 2.93 6.93
C ARG A 130 -9.42 4.43 7.19
N THR A 131 -9.05 4.81 8.42
CA THR A 131 -8.85 6.21 8.78
C THR A 131 -7.70 6.82 7.98
N ILE A 132 -6.59 6.11 7.85
CA ILE A 132 -5.44 6.55 7.07
C ILE A 132 -5.83 6.73 5.60
N MET A 133 -6.55 5.76 5.03
CA MET A 133 -6.97 5.83 3.63
C MET A 133 -7.92 6.99 3.37
N GLN A 134 -8.80 7.31 4.32
CA GLN A 134 -9.70 8.45 4.20
C GLN A 134 -8.95 9.78 4.23
N SER A 135 -7.79 9.82 4.85
CA SER A 135 -7.00 11.05 5.02
C SER A 135 -6.17 11.43 3.80
N PHE A 136 -6.02 10.54 2.84
CA PHE A 136 -5.20 10.79 1.66
C PHE A 136 -5.79 11.93 0.83
N GLU A 137 -4.93 12.87 0.43
CA GLU A 137 -5.28 13.97 -0.47
C GLU A 137 -4.22 14.11 -1.55
N SER A 138 -4.68 14.17 -2.81
CA SER A 138 -3.84 14.47 -3.96
C SER A 138 -3.71 15.98 -4.13
N ARG A 139 -2.58 16.43 -4.60
CA ARG A 139 -2.30 17.84 -4.86
C ARG A 139 -2.12 18.10 -6.34
#